data_c8a44463082718aa87692be3b6457a8f
#
_entry.id   c8a44463082718aa87692be3b6457a8f
#
_cell.length_a   1.000
_cell.length_b   1.000
_cell.length_c   1.000
_cell.angle_alpha   90.00
_cell.angle_beta   90.00
_cell.angle_gamma   90.00
#
_symmetry.space_group_name_H-M   'P 1'
#
loop_
_entity.id
_entity.type
_entity.pdbx_description
1 polymer ?
#
loop_
_entity_poly.entity_id
_entity_poly.type
_entity_poly.pdbx_seq_one_letter_code
_entity_poly.pdbx_strand_id
1 'polypeptide(L)'
;MTETIQTAMDRLMTISVEPQDYVAEDGLLYCGSCNTPKEAFFPNGRKLFGRDRHPAECLCRQAAREKQEEEERTRLHHEKVRRLKLQGFTDWAMQNWTFENDHGQNPQMQLAQRYVNHWPEMREKNVGLLLWGGVGTGKSYMAGCIAN
;
A
#
# COMPACT_ATOMS: atom_id res chain seq x y z
N MET A 1 -3.73 -31.96 12.05
CA MET A 1 -3.85 -32.73 10.80
C MET A 1 -2.82 -32.14 9.83
N THR A 2 -1.76 -32.87 9.55
CA THR A 2 -0.69 -32.48 8.63
C THR A 2 -1.22 -32.65 7.21
N GLU A 3 -1.41 -31.53 6.50
CA GLU A 3 -1.70 -31.54 5.07
C GLU A 3 -0.54 -32.22 4.34
N THR A 4 -0.84 -33.20 3.49
CA THR A 4 0.22 -33.89 2.74
C THR A 4 0.75 -32.94 1.66
N ILE A 5 2.06 -33.04 1.33
CA ILE A 5 2.69 -32.24 0.27
C ILE A 5 1.90 -32.33 -1.04
N GLN A 6 1.34 -33.50 -1.34
CA GLN A 6 0.52 -33.73 -2.53
C GLN A 6 -0.74 -32.84 -2.53
N THR A 7 -1.47 -32.76 -1.40
CA THR A 7 -2.70 -31.96 -1.26
C THR A 7 -2.40 -30.46 -1.39
N ALA A 8 -1.29 -29.99 -0.82
CA ALA A 8 -0.85 -28.60 -0.92
C ALA A 8 -0.47 -28.25 -2.38
N MET A 9 0.21 -29.16 -3.08
CA MET A 9 0.58 -28.98 -4.47
C MET A 9 -0.65 -28.98 -5.40
N ASP A 10 -1.61 -29.86 -5.19
CA ASP A 10 -2.85 -29.87 -5.99
C ASP A 10 -3.63 -28.57 -5.83
N ARG A 11 -3.65 -27.99 -4.63
CA ARG A 11 -4.26 -26.68 -4.39
C ARG A 11 -3.54 -25.57 -5.15
N LEU A 12 -2.20 -25.55 -5.14
CA LEU A 12 -1.38 -24.55 -5.86
C LEU A 12 -1.50 -24.68 -7.38
N MET A 13 -1.78 -25.88 -7.88
CA MET A 13 -1.93 -26.18 -9.31
C MET A 13 -3.38 -26.08 -9.80
N THR A 14 -4.32 -25.73 -8.92
CA THR A 14 -5.73 -25.57 -9.29
C THR A 14 -5.96 -24.19 -9.92
N ILE A 15 -6.54 -24.19 -11.11
CA ILE A 15 -6.90 -22.97 -11.84
C ILE A 15 -8.41 -22.75 -11.67
N SER A 16 -8.81 -21.53 -11.32
CA SER A 16 -10.22 -21.16 -11.36
C SER A 16 -10.67 -20.96 -12.81
N VAL A 17 -11.61 -21.77 -13.26
CA VAL A 17 -12.19 -21.68 -14.60
C VAL A 17 -13.52 -20.94 -14.51
N GLU A 18 -13.65 -19.87 -15.27
CA GLU A 18 -14.88 -19.09 -15.40
C GLU A 18 -15.67 -19.54 -16.64
N PRO A 19 -17.00 -19.32 -16.69
CA PRO A 19 -17.84 -19.79 -17.80
C PRO A 19 -17.43 -19.26 -19.19
N GLN A 20 -16.78 -18.11 -19.24
CA GLN A 20 -16.31 -17.46 -20.46
C GLN A 20 -14.90 -17.88 -20.88
N ASP A 21 -14.19 -18.64 -20.05
CA ASP A 21 -12.83 -19.09 -20.37
C ASP A 21 -12.87 -20.14 -21.49
N TYR A 22 -11.82 -20.19 -22.28
CA TYR A 22 -11.75 -21.11 -23.43
C TYR A 22 -10.35 -21.71 -23.58
N VAL A 23 -10.27 -22.85 -24.24
CA VAL A 23 -8.99 -23.48 -24.59
C VAL A 23 -8.63 -23.05 -26.01
N ALA A 24 -7.43 -22.46 -26.18
CA ALA A 24 -6.94 -22.03 -27.47
C ALA A 24 -6.28 -23.19 -28.26
N GLU A 25 -5.82 -22.92 -29.48
CA GLU A 25 -5.20 -23.92 -30.38
C GLU A 25 -3.89 -24.52 -29.78
N ASP A 26 -3.20 -23.78 -28.94
CA ASP A 26 -2.01 -24.23 -28.21
C ASP A 26 -2.31 -25.18 -27.03
N GLY A 27 -3.61 -25.44 -26.78
CA GLY A 27 -4.09 -26.31 -25.73
C GLY A 27 -4.04 -25.70 -24.33
N LEU A 28 -3.74 -24.41 -24.19
CA LEU A 28 -3.76 -23.69 -22.91
C LEU A 28 -5.14 -23.05 -22.66
N LEU A 29 -5.47 -22.92 -21.37
CA LEU A 29 -6.66 -22.20 -20.92
C LEU A 29 -6.44 -20.68 -20.97
N TYR A 30 -7.35 -19.97 -21.62
CA TYR A 30 -7.32 -18.51 -21.75
C TYR A 30 -8.50 -17.86 -21.01
N CYS A 31 -8.25 -16.69 -20.47
CA CYS A 31 -9.28 -15.86 -19.83
C CYS A 31 -10.19 -15.23 -20.89
N GLY A 32 -11.50 -15.50 -20.80
CA GLY A 32 -12.50 -14.96 -21.74
C GLY A 32 -12.68 -13.45 -21.67
N SER A 33 -12.22 -12.79 -20.57
CA SER A 33 -12.34 -11.35 -20.41
C SER A 33 -11.16 -10.56 -20.99
N CYS A 34 -9.93 -11.06 -20.88
CA CYS A 34 -8.72 -10.33 -21.30
C CYS A 34 -7.90 -11.06 -22.38
N ASN A 35 -8.35 -12.23 -22.83
CA ASN A 35 -7.70 -13.05 -23.84
C ASN A 35 -6.22 -13.35 -23.56
N THR A 36 -5.84 -13.47 -22.28
CA THR A 36 -4.50 -13.87 -21.86
C THR A 36 -4.51 -15.24 -21.22
N PRO A 37 -3.40 -16.02 -21.32
CA PRO A 37 -3.38 -17.38 -20.82
C PRO A 37 -3.50 -17.41 -19.29
N LYS A 38 -4.22 -18.40 -18.78
CA LYS A 38 -4.33 -18.78 -17.36
C LYS A 38 -3.41 -19.95 -17.00
N GLU A 39 -2.71 -20.49 -17.99
CA GLU A 39 -1.72 -21.57 -17.88
C GLU A 39 -0.48 -21.22 -18.70
N ALA A 40 0.65 -21.81 -18.32
CA ALA A 40 1.88 -21.77 -19.12
C ALA A 40 2.60 -23.12 -19.05
N PHE A 41 3.26 -23.51 -20.12
CA PHE A 41 4.10 -24.71 -20.12
C PHE A 41 5.36 -24.49 -19.30
N PHE A 42 5.81 -25.54 -18.62
CA PHE A 42 7.12 -25.50 -17.99
C PHE A 42 8.23 -25.33 -19.05
N PRO A 43 9.26 -24.52 -18.77
CA PRO A 43 10.36 -24.32 -19.70
C PRO A 43 11.09 -25.63 -20.01
N ASN A 44 11.58 -25.76 -21.25
CA ASN A 44 12.35 -26.91 -21.73
C ASN A 44 11.60 -28.26 -21.67
N GLY A 45 10.27 -28.27 -21.78
CA GLY A 45 9.47 -29.50 -21.80
C GLY A 45 9.51 -30.29 -20.47
N ARG A 46 9.91 -29.65 -19.38
CA ARG A 46 9.93 -30.29 -18.04
C ARG A 46 8.52 -30.62 -17.59
N LYS A 47 8.40 -31.67 -16.81
CA LYS A 47 7.16 -32.02 -16.11
C LYS A 47 7.38 -31.97 -14.62
N LEU A 48 6.44 -31.38 -13.90
CA LEU A 48 6.43 -31.39 -12.45
C LEU A 48 5.18 -32.14 -11.95
N PHE A 49 5.37 -33.17 -11.14
CA PHE A 49 4.29 -34.05 -10.66
C PHE A 49 3.39 -34.60 -11.79
N GLY A 50 4.02 -34.99 -12.93
CA GLY A 50 3.30 -35.53 -14.09
C GLY A 50 2.59 -34.50 -14.97
N ARG A 51 2.59 -33.22 -14.61
CA ARG A 51 1.99 -32.11 -15.35
C ARG A 51 3.05 -31.38 -16.18
N ASP A 52 2.70 -30.96 -17.38
CA ASP A 52 3.56 -30.23 -18.32
C ASP A 52 3.34 -28.71 -18.25
N ARG A 53 2.33 -28.28 -17.50
CA ARG A 53 1.91 -26.89 -17.38
C ARG A 53 1.65 -26.48 -15.94
N HIS A 54 1.70 -25.18 -15.69
CA HIS A 54 1.41 -24.57 -14.40
C HIS A 54 0.42 -23.41 -14.54
N PRO A 55 -0.30 -23.03 -13.48
CA PRO A 55 -1.14 -21.85 -13.47
C PRO A 55 -0.34 -20.58 -13.79
N ALA A 56 -0.91 -19.73 -14.62
CA ALA A 56 -0.45 -18.38 -14.90
C ALA A 56 -1.54 -17.38 -14.54
N GLU A 57 -1.17 -16.21 -14.11
CA GLU A 57 -2.12 -15.16 -13.76
C GLU A 57 -2.46 -14.35 -15.00
N CYS A 58 -3.73 -14.33 -15.41
CA CYS A 58 -4.18 -13.50 -16.53
C CYS A 58 -4.13 -12.00 -16.16
N LEU A 59 -4.05 -11.11 -17.15
CA LEU A 59 -3.91 -9.67 -16.95
C LEU A 59 -5.02 -9.05 -16.10
N CYS A 60 -6.27 -9.46 -16.27
CA CYS A 60 -7.37 -8.91 -15.47
C CYS A 60 -7.27 -9.33 -13.99
N ARG A 61 -6.80 -10.55 -13.70
CA ARG A 61 -6.58 -11.01 -12.33
C ARG A 61 -5.37 -10.34 -11.70
N GLN A 62 -4.30 -10.15 -12.48
CA GLN A 62 -3.13 -9.38 -12.06
C GLN A 62 -3.52 -7.94 -11.69
N ALA A 63 -4.28 -7.26 -12.56
CA ALA A 63 -4.75 -5.90 -12.28
C ALA A 63 -5.65 -5.82 -11.04
N ALA A 64 -6.53 -6.81 -10.84
CA ALA A 64 -7.38 -6.88 -9.65
C ALA A 64 -6.54 -7.07 -8.36
N ARG A 65 -5.52 -7.95 -8.41
CA ARG A 65 -4.60 -8.17 -7.29
C ARG A 65 -3.79 -6.92 -6.97
N GLU A 66 -3.21 -6.28 -7.98
CA GLU A 66 -2.44 -5.04 -7.80
C GLU A 66 -3.29 -3.93 -7.17
N LYS A 67 -4.54 -3.80 -7.59
CA LYS A 67 -5.49 -2.86 -6.99
C LYS A 67 -5.78 -3.19 -5.53
N GLN A 68 -6.02 -4.46 -5.20
CA GLN A 68 -6.25 -4.89 -3.82
C GLN A 68 -5.02 -4.65 -2.92
N GLU A 69 -3.82 -4.95 -3.42
CA GLU A 69 -2.57 -4.71 -2.72
C GLU A 69 -2.36 -3.21 -2.45
N GLU A 70 -2.70 -2.34 -3.41
CA GLU A 70 -2.63 -0.88 -3.24
C GLU A 70 -3.65 -0.37 -2.23
N GLU A 71 -4.91 -0.84 -2.31
CA GLU A 71 -5.95 -0.51 -1.34
C GLU A 71 -5.56 -0.94 0.08
N GLU A 72 -5.04 -2.15 0.23
CA GLU A 72 -4.56 -2.68 1.51
C GLU A 72 -3.36 -1.89 2.04
N ARG A 73 -2.39 -1.55 1.18
CA ARG A 73 -1.24 -0.72 1.53
C ARG A 73 -1.69 0.66 2.04
N THR A 74 -2.65 1.27 1.35
CA THR A 74 -3.23 2.57 1.73
C THR A 74 -3.95 2.47 3.08
N ARG A 75 -4.76 1.41 3.28
CA ARG A 75 -5.45 1.16 4.55
C ARG A 75 -4.46 1.01 5.71
N LEU A 76 -3.45 0.17 5.55
CA LEU A 76 -2.40 -0.05 6.57
C LEU A 76 -1.62 1.23 6.86
N HIS A 77 -1.35 2.05 5.85
CA HIS A 77 -0.72 3.34 6.03
C HIS A 77 -1.58 4.28 6.89
N HIS A 78 -2.88 4.41 6.58
CA HIS A 78 -3.80 5.25 7.35
C HIS A 78 -3.95 4.75 8.80
N GLU A 79 -4.04 3.44 9.02
CA GLU A 79 -4.07 2.87 10.37
C GLU A 79 -2.79 3.17 11.15
N LYS A 80 -1.64 3.06 10.50
CA LYS A 80 -0.34 3.41 11.10
C LYS A 80 -0.28 4.89 11.50
N VAL A 81 -0.68 5.79 10.60
CA VAL A 81 -0.72 7.23 10.86
C VAL A 81 -1.65 7.53 12.04
N ARG A 82 -2.87 6.98 12.03
CA ARG A 82 -3.83 7.14 13.11
C ARG A 82 -3.26 6.68 14.46
N ARG A 83 -2.63 5.50 14.48
CA ARG A 83 -2.02 4.96 15.71
C ARG A 83 -0.89 5.86 16.21
N LEU A 84 -0.02 6.36 15.31
CA LEU A 84 1.08 7.24 15.68
C LEU A 84 0.56 8.59 16.22
N LYS A 85 -0.49 9.15 15.65
CA LYS A 85 -1.16 10.36 16.16
C LYS A 85 -1.69 10.15 17.58
N LEU A 86 -2.38 9.03 17.84
CA LEU A 86 -2.90 8.69 19.16
C LEU A 86 -1.80 8.50 20.22
N GLN A 87 -0.63 8.01 19.81
CA GLN A 87 0.51 7.83 20.71
C GLN A 87 1.32 9.11 20.92
N GLY A 88 1.43 9.94 19.88
CA GLY A 88 2.26 11.15 19.88
C GLY A 88 1.57 12.38 20.50
N PHE A 89 0.25 12.46 20.40
CA PHE A 89 -0.50 13.58 20.96
C PHE A 89 -1.05 13.23 22.33
N THR A 90 -0.54 13.92 23.35
CA THR A 90 -0.99 13.76 24.73
C THR A 90 -2.35 14.39 25.00
N ASP A 91 -2.72 15.41 24.23
CA ASP A 91 -4.01 16.07 24.27
C ASP A 91 -4.80 15.78 22.99
N TRP A 92 -6.05 15.38 23.15
CA TRP A 92 -6.95 15.10 22.02
C TRP A 92 -7.17 16.34 21.13
N ALA A 93 -7.13 17.54 21.67
CA ALA A 93 -7.23 18.78 20.91
C ALA A 93 -6.10 18.92 19.87
N MET A 94 -4.91 18.39 20.16
CA MET A 94 -3.75 18.42 19.25
C MET A 94 -3.99 17.69 17.93
N GLN A 95 -4.88 16.70 17.93
CA GLN A 95 -5.21 15.94 16.70
C GLN A 95 -5.93 16.79 15.64
N ASN A 96 -6.51 17.93 16.06
CA ASN A 96 -7.27 18.84 15.21
C ASN A 96 -6.53 20.16 14.93
N TRP A 97 -5.29 20.30 15.37
CA TRP A 97 -4.51 21.50 15.09
C TRP A 97 -4.03 21.49 13.64
N THR A 98 -4.47 22.50 12.88
CA THR A 98 -4.13 22.69 11.48
C THR A 98 -3.61 24.09 11.23
N PHE A 99 -2.88 24.30 10.15
CA PHE A 99 -2.42 25.63 9.75
C PHE A 99 -3.58 26.59 9.45
N GLU A 100 -4.70 26.07 8.96
CA GLU A 100 -5.90 26.86 8.65
C GLU A 100 -6.50 27.51 9.91
N ASN A 101 -6.38 26.86 11.07
CA ASN A 101 -6.91 27.35 12.33
C ASN A 101 -6.04 28.44 12.99
N ASP A 102 -4.87 28.75 12.46
CA ASP A 102 -3.99 29.83 12.97
C ASP A 102 -4.52 31.23 12.68
N HIS A 103 -5.34 31.40 11.64
CA HIS A 103 -5.88 32.68 11.19
C HIS A 103 -4.83 33.80 11.02
N GLY A 104 -3.57 33.43 10.79
CA GLY A 104 -2.48 34.38 10.60
C GLY A 104 -1.99 35.10 11.86
N GLN A 105 -2.35 34.58 13.04
CA GLN A 105 -1.96 35.21 14.32
C GLN A 105 -0.47 35.05 14.65
N ASN A 106 0.15 33.98 14.14
CA ASN A 106 1.57 33.72 14.38
C ASN A 106 2.38 33.76 13.06
N PRO A 107 3.21 34.82 12.85
CA PRO A 107 4.03 34.92 11.65
C PRO A 107 4.98 33.73 11.39
N GLN A 108 5.37 33.03 12.46
CA GLN A 108 6.26 31.87 12.36
C GLN A 108 5.57 30.64 11.74
N MET A 109 4.24 30.60 11.69
CA MET A 109 3.48 29.52 11.07
C MET A 109 3.74 29.39 9.59
N GLN A 110 4.04 30.48 8.90
CA GLN A 110 4.42 30.45 7.49
C GLN A 110 5.73 29.67 7.26
N LEU A 111 6.66 29.75 8.22
CA LEU A 111 7.92 29.00 8.16
C LEU A 111 7.67 27.49 8.34
N ALA A 112 6.82 27.14 9.30
CA ALA A 112 6.42 25.77 9.54
C ALA A 112 5.68 25.17 8.34
N GLN A 113 4.78 25.93 7.73
CA GLN A 113 4.05 25.50 6.53
C GLN A 113 4.98 25.29 5.33
N ARG A 114 5.96 26.18 5.14
CA ARG A 114 6.99 25.99 4.09
C ARG A 114 7.81 24.72 4.35
N TYR A 115 8.16 24.42 5.60
CA TYR A 115 8.85 23.20 5.95
C TYR A 115 8.05 21.96 5.57
N VAL A 116 6.75 21.93 5.89
CA VAL A 116 5.85 20.82 5.54
C VAL A 116 5.70 20.68 4.03
N ASN A 117 5.53 21.78 3.31
CA ASN A 117 5.40 21.77 1.84
C ASN A 117 6.65 21.21 1.13
N HIS A 118 7.82 21.33 1.77
CA HIS A 118 9.09 20.80 1.27
C HIS A 118 9.55 19.55 2.05
N TRP A 119 8.63 18.88 2.74
CA TRP A 119 8.96 17.73 3.60
C TRP A 119 9.81 16.65 2.92
N PRO A 120 9.53 16.20 1.67
CA PRO A 120 10.36 15.19 1.02
C PRO A 120 11.82 15.60 0.93
N GLU A 121 12.09 16.86 0.54
CA GLU A 121 13.43 17.42 0.45
C GLU A 121 14.10 17.56 1.84
N MET A 122 13.34 18.06 2.83
CA MET A 122 13.84 18.21 4.20
C MET A 122 14.24 16.86 4.80
N ARG A 123 13.42 15.84 4.54
CA ARG A 123 13.69 14.46 4.98
C ARG A 123 14.92 13.87 4.31
N GLU A 124 15.09 14.05 3.01
CA GLU A 124 16.27 13.58 2.27
C GLU A 124 17.57 14.22 2.79
N LYS A 125 17.52 15.52 3.06
CA LYS A 125 18.65 16.29 3.58
C LYS A 125 18.83 16.17 5.10
N ASN A 126 18.01 15.40 5.81
CA ASN A 126 17.98 15.28 7.26
C ASN A 126 17.88 16.63 8.00
N VAL A 127 17.10 17.56 7.45
CA VAL A 127 16.86 18.87 8.04
C VAL A 127 15.67 18.80 9.00
N GLY A 128 15.91 19.09 10.28
CA GLY A 128 14.88 19.17 11.31
C GLY A 128 14.52 20.61 11.67
N LEU A 129 13.46 20.79 12.47
CA LEU A 129 13.07 22.07 13.06
C LEU A 129 13.34 22.07 14.56
N LEU A 130 13.90 23.17 15.06
CA LEU A 130 14.01 23.46 16.48
C LEU A 130 13.03 24.58 16.85
N LEU A 131 12.01 24.25 17.65
CA LEU A 131 11.03 25.21 18.16
C LEU A 131 11.48 25.68 19.57
N TRP A 132 11.87 26.95 19.70
CA TRP A 132 12.33 27.53 20.95
C TRP A 132 11.63 28.86 21.25
N GLY A 133 11.60 29.27 22.53
CA GLY A 133 10.95 30.52 22.98
C GLY A 133 10.23 30.35 24.31
N GLY A 134 9.67 31.44 24.84
CA GLY A 134 8.94 31.48 26.09
C GLY A 134 7.66 30.65 26.13
N VAL A 135 7.05 30.54 27.29
CA VAL A 135 5.73 29.90 27.46
C VAL A 135 4.66 30.71 26.72
N GLY A 136 3.68 30.03 26.09
CA GLY A 136 2.59 30.66 25.39
C GLY A 136 2.87 31.15 23.96
N THR A 137 4.07 30.92 23.41
CA THR A 137 4.44 31.37 22.05
C THR A 137 3.96 30.45 20.92
N GLY A 138 3.05 29.51 21.17
CA GLY A 138 2.44 28.66 20.13
C GLY A 138 3.31 27.48 19.64
N LYS A 139 4.45 27.15 20.31
CA LYS A 139 5.34 26.05 19.87
C LYS A 139 4.65 24.69 19.76
N SER A 140 3.87 24.33 20.78
CA SER A 140 3.12 23.06 20.78
C SER A 140 2.09 23.03 19.68
N TYR A 141 1.39 24.15 19.46
CA TYR A 141 0.41 24.28 18.37
C TYR A 141 1.11 24.12 17.01
N MET A 142 2.21 24.79 16.78
CA MET A 142 3.02 24.66 15.55
C MET A 142 3.48 23.22 15.32
N ALA A 143 3.99 22.55 16.38
CA ALA A 143 4.39 21.14 16.29
C ALA A 143 3.21 20.23 15.93
N GLY A 144 2.03 20.49 16.50
CA GLY A 144 0.79 19.78 16.15
C GLY A 144 0.38 19.99 14.70
N CYS A 145 0.44 21.22 14.19
CA CYS A 145 0.15 21.52 12.78
C CYS A 145 1.13 20.81 11.82
N ILE A 146 2.41 20.72 12.18
CA ILE A 146 3.42 20.03 11.36
C ILE A 146 3.15 18.50 11.32
N ALA A 147 2.66 17.92 12.42
CA ALA A 147 2.44 16.48 12.55
C ALA A 147 1.09 16.02 11.96
N ASN A 148 0.12 16.91 11.73
CA ASN A 148 -1.19 16.63 11.15
C ASN A 148 -1.20 16.74 9.64
#